data_dd5229254f619b86d1cb3f8454201cd4
#
_entry.id   dd5229254f619b86d1cb3f8454201cd4
#
_cell.length_a   1.000
_cell.length_b   1.000
_cell.length_c   1.000
_cell.angle_alpha   90.00
_cell.angle_beta   90.00
_cell.angle_gamma   90.00
#
_symmetry.space_group_name_H-M   'P 1'
#
loop_
_entity.id
_entity.type
_entity.pdbx_description
1 polymer ?
#
loop_
_entity_poly.entity_id
_entity_poly.type
_entity_poly.pdbx_seq_one_letter_code
_entity_poly.pdbx_strand_id
1 'polypeptide(L)'
;TQDPPEEGEPPLALEGLAKLEPAFRPGGTVTAGNASQFADGASMTLLMSADRARALGLSPMGVFRAFVVAACEPDEMGIGPVLAVPKLLKRAGLRLDDIDLIELNEAFASQTVYCRDHLGLDPDRLNVNGGAISIGHPYGMTGSRLAGHILRELRRRKKRYGIVTMCVGGGMGAAGLLEAFPPSEATT
;
A
#
# COMPACT_ATOMS: atom_id res chain seq x y z
N THR A 1 -3.73 -5.66 -22.88
CA THR A 1 -3.84 -6.61 -21.77
C THR A 1 -3.42 -7.95 -22.32
N GLN A 2 -2.25 -8.44 -21.91
CA GLN A 2 -1.92 -9.84 -22.11
C GLN A 2 -2.72 -10.63 -21.08
N ASP A 3 -3.38 -11.69 -21.51
CA ASP A 3 -4.01 -12.63 -20.61
C ASP A 3 -2.95 -13.19 -19.61
N PRO A 4 -3.34 -13.54 -18.38
CA PRO A 4 -2.42 -14.18 -17.46
C PRO A 4 -1.85 -15.44 -18.14
N PRO A 5 -0.57 -15.80 -17.86
CA PRO A 5 0.03 -17.00 -18.42
C PRO A 5 -0.87 -18.20 -18.11
N GLU A 6 -1.05 -19.08 -19.11
CA GLU A 6 -1.80 -20.32 -18.93
C GLU A 6 -1.13 -21.20 -17.87
N GLU A 7 -1.92 -22.03 -17.20
CA GLU A 7 -1.43 -22.91 -16.13
C GLU A 7 -0.29 -23.82 -16.66
N GLY A 8 0.94 -23.55 -16.19
CA GLY A 8 2.15 -24.28 -16.64
C GLY A 8 3.12 -23.44 -17.48
N GLU A 9 2.76 -22.20 -17.88
CA GLU A 9 3.74 -21.32 -18.51
C GLU A 9 4.73 -20.76 -17.47
N PRO A 10 6.05 -20.69 -17.80
CA PRO A 10 7.01 -20.09 -16.90
C PRO A 10 6.67 -18.61 -16.65
N PRO A 11 6.93 -18.09 -15.44
CA PRO A 11 6.75 -16.67 -15.16
C PRO A 11 7.54 -15.85 -16.19
N LEU A 12 6.97 -14.70 -16.62
CA LEU A 12 7.58 -13.79 -17.59
C LEU A 12 9.04 -13.55 -17.22
N ALA A 13 9.94 -14.12 -18.02
CA ALA A 13 11.38 -13.92 -17.83
C ALA A 13 11.72 -12.44 -18.09
N LEU A 14 12.80 -11.94 -17.48
CA LEU A 14 13.30 -10.57 -17.71
C LEU A 14 13.38 -10.21 -19.19
N GLU A 15 13.73 -11.17 -20.04
CA GLU A 15 13.75 -11.00 -21.50
C GLU A 15 12.37 -10.73 -22.10
N GLY A 16 11.31 -11.32 -21.54
CA GLY A 16 9.93 -11.05 -21.94
C GLY A 16 9.48 -9.65 -21.52
N LEU A 17 9.79 -9.26 -20.29
CA LEU A 17 9.49 -7.91 -19.79
C LEU A 17 10.22 -6.82 -20.57
N ALA A 18 11.47 -7.07 -20.99
CA ALA A 18 12.27 -6.12 -21.76
C ALA A 18 11.74 -5.87 -23.17
N LYS A 19 10.91 -6.76 -23.71
CA LYS A 19 10.30 -6.63 -25.05
C LYS A 19 8.96 -5.89 -25.05
N LEU A 20 8.43 -5.57 -23.86
CA LEU A 20 7.15 -4.86 -23.76
C LEU A 20 7.28 -3.43 -24.24
N GLU A 21 6.32 -3.01 -25.07
CA GLU A 21 6.27 -1.65 -25.57
C GLU A 21 5.85 -0.65 -24.46
N PRO A 22 6.42 0.57 -24.46
CA PRO A 22 6.00 1.62 -23.55
C PRO A 22 4.53 2.00 -23.73
N ALA A 23 3.80 2.09 -22.60
CA ALA A 23 2.34 2.32 -22.61
C ALA A 23 1.94 3.78 -22.88
N PHE A 24 2.80 4.76 -22.58
CA PHE A 24 2.42 6.18 -22.56
C PHE A 24 3.13 7.04 -23.61
N ARG A 25 4.38 6.77 -23.91
CA ARG A 25 5.15 7.53 -24.89
C ARG A 25 6.22 6.67 -25.56
N PRO A 26 6.55 6.89 -26.83
CA PRO A 26 7.68 6.22 -27.48
C PRO A 26 8.98 6.43 -26.69
N GLY A 27 9.77 5.37 -26.51
CA GLY A 27 11.00 5.39 -25.74
C GLY A 27 10.83 5.60 -24.24
N GLY A 28 9.61 5.51 -23.72
CA GLY A 28 9.33 5.52 -22.29
C GLY A 28 9.75 4.22 -21.61
N THR A 29 9.67 4.19 -20.26
CA THR A 29 10.06 3.04 -19.44
C THR A 29 8.89 2.34 -18.75
N VAL A 30 7.68 2.94 -18.79
CA VAL A 30 6.47 2.37 -18.18
C VAL A 30 5.77 1.48 -19.19
N THR A 31 5.65 0.20 -18.86
CA THR A 31 5.05 -0.85 -19.70
C THR A 31 3.96 -1.59 -18.94
N ALA A 32 3.21 -2.46 -19.60
CA ALA A 32 2.22 -3.32 -18.94
C ALA A 32 2.83 -4.24 -17.88
N GLY A 33 4.11 -4.57 -17.99
CA GLY A 33 4.81 -5.46 -17.05
C GLY A 33 5.31 -4.77 -15.76
N ASN A 34 5.32 -3.44 -15.70
CA ASN A 34 5.79 -2.69 -14.54
C ASN A 34 4.83 -1.60 -14.06
N ALA A 35 3.56 -1.75 -14.40
CA ALA A 35 2.45 -0.90 -13.97
C ALA A 35 1.36 -1.77 -13.31
N SER A 36 0.61 -1.18 -12.38
CA SER A 36 -0.58 -1.84 -11.83
C SER A 36 -1.62 -2.04 -12.93
N GLN A 37 -2.29 -3.16 -12.89
CA GLN A 37 -3.33 -3.47 -13.85
C GLN A 37 -4.66 -2.80 -13.45
N PHE A 38 -5.45 -2.41 -14.45
CA PHE A 38 -6.86 -2.11 -14.25
C PHE A 38 -7.55 -3.39 -13.79
N ALA A 39 -8.23 -3.31 -12.65
CA ALA A 39 -8.87 -4.47 -12.07
C ALA A 39 -10.20 -4.06 -11.43
N ASP A 40 -11.14 -4.97 -11.41
CA ASP A 40 -12.38 -4.85 -10.65
C ASP A 40 -12.17 -5.41 -9.24
N GLY A 41 -12.77 -4.77 -8.25
CA GLY A 41 -12.66 -5.23 -6.88
C GLY A 41 -13.47 -4.39 -5.91
N ALA A 42 -13.83 -5.01 -4.80
CA ALA A 42 -14.51 -4.37 -3.70
C ALA A 42 -13.88 -4.77 -2.36
N SER A 43 -13.86 -3.86 -1.41
CA SER A 43 -13.46 -4.14 -0.04
C SER A 43 -14.35 -3.35 0.92
N MET A 44 -14.50 -3.90 2.12
CA MET A 44 -15.29 -3.27 3.18
C MET A 44 -14.52 -3.29 4.50
N THR A 45 -14.55 -2.18 5.20
CA THR A 45 -13.99 -2.04 6.54
C THR A 45 -15.06 -1.50 7.47
N LEU A 46 -15.32 -2.22 8.55
CA LEU A 46 -16.22 -1.78 9.60
C LEU A 46 -15.45 -0.94 10.62
N LEU A 47 -15.87 0.31 10.79
CA LEU A 47 -15.28 1.26 11.74
C LEU A 47 -16.30 1.62 12.82
N MET A 48 -15.84 1.66 14.05
CA MET A 48 -16.65 2.10 15.18
C MET A 48 -15.78 2.60 16.33
N SER A 49 -16.40 3.22 17.33
CA SER A 49 -15.70 3.57 18.57
C SER A 49 -15.31 2.32 19.36
N ALA A 50 -14.24 2.41 20.16
CA ALA A 50 -13.81 1.32 21.02
C ALA A 50 -14.92 0.91 22.01
N ASP A 51 -15.68 1.89 22.53
CA ASP A 51 -16.82 1.62 23.43
C ASP A 51 -17.91 0.81 22.75
N ARG A 52 -18.23 1.13 21.49
CA ARG A 52 -19.22 0.38 20.72
C ARG A 52 -18.75 -1.04 20.43
N ALA A 53 -17.48 -1.21 20.08
CA ALA A 53 -16.92 -2.55 19.86
C ALA A 53 -17.02 -3.42 21.13
N ARG A 54 -16.65 -2.86 22.29
CA ARG A 54 -16.81 -3.54 23.59
C ARG A 54 -18.25 -3.89 23.89
N ALA A 55 -19.17 -2.96 23.72
CA ALA A 55 -20.59 -3.18 23.97
C ALA A 55 -21.20 -4.26 23.09
N LEU A 56 -20.63 -4.50 21.90
CA LEU A 56 -21.07 -5.55 20.97
C LEU A 56 -20.27 -6.86 21.11
N GLY A 57 -19.32 -6.96 22.04
CA GLY A 57 -18.45 -8.13 22.19
C GLY A 57 -17.55 -8.38 20.98
N LEU A 58 -17.23 -7.34 20.19
CA LEU A 58 -16.40 -7.46 19.00
C LEU A 58 -14.94 -7.29 19.35
N SER A 59 -14.09 -8.09 18.70
CA SER A 59 -12.64 -8.01 18.79
C SER A 59 -12.06 -7.21 17.62
N PRO A 60 -11.66 -5.93 17.82
CA PRO A 60 -11.10 -5.13 16.74
C PRO A 60 -9.77 -5.72 16.24
N MET A 61 -9.49 -5.55 14.96
CA MET A 61 -8.17 -5.92 14.40
C MET A 61 -7.07 -4.95 14.80
N GLY A 62 -7.44 -3.69 15.04
CA GLY A 62 -6.53 -2.61 15.40
C GLY A 62 -7.23 -1.27 15.46
N VAL A 63 -6.43 -0.21 15.54
CA VAL A 63 -6.87 1.19 15.64
C VAL A 63 -6.31 2.00 14.49
N PHE A 64 -7.16 2.85 13.93
CA PHE A 64 -6.75 3.92 13.02
C PHE A 64 -6.23 5.11 13.86
N ARG A 65 -4.94 5.42 13.75
CA ARG A 65 -4.26 6.39 14.61
C ARG A 65 -4.20 7.79 14.02
N ALA A 66 -3.84 7.89 12.75
CA ALA A 66 -3.66 9.16 12.08
C ALA A 66 -3.80 9.02 10.57
N PHE A 67 -4.14 10.12 9.93
CA PHE A 67 -4.19 10.24 8.47
C PHE A 67 -3.73 11.63 8.05
N VAL A 68 -3.01 11.70 6.95
CA VAL A 68 -2.58 12.95 6.34
C VAL A 68 -2.70 12.88 4.82
N VAL A 69 -2.85 14.04 4.22
CA VAL A 69 -2.67 14.26 2.79
C VAL A 69 -1.58 15.30 2.62
N ALA A 70 -0.72 15.13 1.64
CA ALA A 70 0.27 16.11 1.21
C ALA A 70 0.10 16.40 -0.28
N ALA A 71 0.30 17.65 -0.68
CA ALA A 71 0.21 18.06 -2.07
C ALA A 71 1.59 18.01 -2.76
N CYS A 72 1.59 17.72 -4.05
CA CYS A 72 2.70 17.85 -4.98
C CYS A 72 2.17 18.38 -6.31
N GLU A 73 3.04 18.60 -7.28
CA GLU A 73 2.61 18.98 -8.62
C GLU A 73 1.81 17.82 -9.26
N PRO A 74 0.74 18.12 -10.01
CA PRO A 74 -0.14 17.08 -10.59
C PRO A 74 0.57 16.12 -11.53
N ASP A 75 1.55 16.57 -12.29
CA ASP A 75 2.35 15.77 -13.22
C ASP A 75 3.41 14.90 -12.51
N GLU A 76 3.66 15.19 -11.23
CA GLU A 76 4.54 14.41 -10.35
C GLU A 76 3.77 13.64 -9.27
N MET A 77 2.49 13.36 -9.46
CA MET A 77 1.65 12.73 -8.42
C MET A 77 2.27 11.47 -7.80
N GLY A 78 3.07 10.73 -8.57
CA GLY A 78 3.73 9.50 -8.12
C GLY A 78 4.62 9.68 -6.89
N ILE A 79 5.19 10.87 -6.68
CA ILE A 79 6.04 11.18 -5.52
C ILE A 79 5.24 11.53 -4.24
N GLY A 80 3.93 11.64 -4.34
CA GLY A 80 3.08 12.03 -3.20
C GLY A 80 3.37 11.33 -1.87
N PRO A 81 3.64 10.01 -1.84
CA PRO A 81 4.04 9.30 -0.62
C PRO A 81 5.30 9.86 0.05
N VAL A 82 6.27 10.37 -0.72
CA VAL A 82 7.51 10.98 -0.20
C VAL A 82 7.21 12.18 0.70
N LEU A 83 6.14 12.91 0.40
CA LEU A 83 5.69 14.06 1.19
C LEU A 83 4.72 13.65 2.31
N ALA A 84 3.87 12.66 2.05
CA ALA A 84 2.85 12.25 3.00
C ALA A 84 3.41 11.45 4.18
N VAL A 85 4.35 10.51 3.94
CA VAL A 85 4.90 9.65 5.01
C VAL A 85 5.63 10.45 6.09
N PRO A 86 6.57 11.35 5.79
CA PRO A 86 7.21 12.18 6.82
C PRO A 86 6.22 13.06 7.57
N LYS A 87 5.22 13.61 6.87
CA LYS A 87 4.14 14.40 7.49
C LYS A 87 3.32 13.56 8.47
N LEU A 88 3.02 12.31 8.12
CA LEU A 88 2.32 11.36 8.99
C LEU A 88 3.14 11.04 10.24
N LEU A 89 4.40 10.68 10.07
CA LEU A 89 5.31 10.36 11.16
C LEU A 89 5.45 11.53 12.13
N LYS A 90 5.65 12.74 11.61
CA LYS A 90 5.67 13.96 12.44
C LYS A 90 4.39 14.16 13.23
N ARG A 91 3.22 13.94 12.60
CA ARG A 91 1.91 14.07 13.26
C ARG A 91 1.71 13.03 14.36
N ALA A 92 2.21 11.82 14.14
CA ALA A 92 2.10 10.70 15.08
C ALA A 92 3.14 10.73 16.20
N GLY A 93 4.19 11.57 16.09
CA GLY A 93 5.31 11.58 17.04
C GLY A 93 6.16 10.31 16.96
N LEU A 94 6.21 9.68 15.77
CA LEU A 94 6.96 8.45 15.52
C LEU A 94 8.09 8.70 14.50
N ARG A 95 9.08 7.81 14.52
CA ARG A 95 10.14 7.72 13.51
C ARG A 95 9.84 6.58 12.57
N LEU A 96 10.51 6.55 11.41
CA LEU A 96 10.36 5.46 10.44
C LEU A 96 10.75 4.10 11.04
N ASP A 97 11.76 4.07 11.90
CA ASP A 97 12.22 2.85 12.59
C ASP A 97 11.16 2.24 13.51
N ASP A 98 10.22 3.05 14.01
CA ASP A 98 9.11 2.58 14.85
C ASP A 98 8.02 1.86 14.04
N ILE A 99 8.09 1.92 12.69
CA ILE A 99 7.10 1.31 11.80
C ILE A 99 7.53 -0.09 11.40
N ASP A 100 6.69 -1.05 11.69
CA ASP A 100 6.97 -2.48 11.43
C ASP A 100 6.71 -2.90 9.99
N LEU A 101 5.64 -2.39 9.38
CA LEU A 101 5.23 -2.72 8.00
C LEU A 101 4.74 -1.49 7.25
N ILE A 102 4.94 -1.51 5.94
CA ILE A 102 4.49 -0.44 5.04
C ILE A 102 3.81 -1.07 3.82
N GLU A 103 2.61 -0.61 3.55
CA GLU A 103 1.89 -0.86 2.30
C GLU A 103 1.92 0.41 1.46
N LEU A 104 2.74 0.43 0.44
CA LEU A 104 2.83 1.48 -0.57
C LEU A 104 2.13 0.99 -1.84
N ASN A 105 1.04 1.65 -2.24
CA ASN A 105 0.37 1.25 -3.47
C ASN A 105 1.29 1.39 -4.68
N GLU A 106 1.42 0.30 -5.43
CA GLU A 106 2.29 0.20 -6.60
C GLU A 106 1.53 0.62 -7.87
N ALA A 107 1.27 1.92 -8.04
CA ALA A 107 0.68 2.39 -9.29
C ALA A 107 1.61 2.08 -10.47
N PHE A 108 2.91 2.33 -10.28
CA PHE A 108 4.00 2.03 -11.22
C PHE A 108 5.24 1.59 -10.45
N ALA A 109 6.00 0.64 -11.00
CA ALA A 109 7.24 0.19 -10.37
C ALA A 109 8.25 1.35 -10.20
N SER A 110 8.37 2.23 -11.20
CA SER A 110 9.24 3.41 -11.14
C SER A 110 8.90 4.33 -9.97
N GLN A 111 7.61 4.60 -9.74
CA GLN A 111 7.12 5.39 -8.62
C GLN A 111 7.39 4.70 -7.28
N THR A 112 7.16 3.40 -7.21
CA THR A 112 7.37 2.61 -5.98
C THR A 112 8.84 2.57 -5.59
N VAL A 113 9.73 2.31 -6.56
CA VAL A 113 11.18 2.31 -6.35
C VAL A 113 11.68 3.68 -5.93
N TYR A 114 11.24 4.75 -6.60
CA TYR A 114 11.59 6.11 -6.22
C TYR A 114 11.19 6.44 -4.78
N CYS A 115 9.94 6.14 -4.42
CA CYS A 115 9.45 6.40 -3.05
C CYS A 115 10.20 5.57 -2.01
N ARG A 116 10.46 4.28 -2.29
CA ARG A 116 11.24 3.40 -1.43
C ARG A 116 12.63 3.98 -1.15
N ASP A 117 13.35 4.32 -2.20
CA ASP A 117 14.75 4.77 -2.12
C ASP A 117 14.85 6.15 -1.47
N HIS A 118 13.94 7.07 -1.82
CA HIS A 118 13.94 8.42 -1.26
C HIS A 118 13.59 8.45 0.23
N LEU A 119 12.65 7.59 0.66
CA LEU A 119 12.25 7.48 2.07
C LEU A 119 13.16 6.55 2.87
N GLY A 120 14.05 5.80 2.23
CA GLY A 120 14.87 4.78 2.89
C GLY A 120 14.05 3.62 3.44
N LEU A 121 13.00 3.18 2.72
CA LEU A 121 12.15 2.09 3.18
C LEU A 121 12.87 0.75 3.04
N ASP A 122 12.84 -0.04 4.11
CA ASP A 122 13.36 -1.39 4.13
C ASP A 122 12.48 -2.32 3.24
N PRO A 123 13.05 -2.95 2.19
CA PRO A 123 12.31 -3.87 1.33
C PRO A 123 11.64 -5.03 2.08
N ASP A 124 12.23 -5.49 3.19
CA ASP A 124 11.69 -6.59 3.98
C ASP A 124 10.45 -6.19 4.80
N ARG A 125 10.16 -4.89 4.88
CA ARG A 125 8.98 -4.32 5.54
C ARG A 125 7.97 -3.72 4.56
N LEU A 126 8.34 -3.64 3.28
CA LEU A 126 7.54 -3.00 2.24
C LEU A 126 6.79 -4.04 1.40
N ASN A 127 5.45 -3.91 1.30
CA ASN A 127 4.59 -4.75 0.44
C ASN A 127 4.93 -6.25 0.56
N VAL A 128 5.05 -6.74 1.77
CA VAL A 128 5.63 -8.04 2.13
C VAL A 128 4.94 -9.26 1.52
N ASN A 129 3.76 -9.11 0.95
CA ASN A 129 3.02 -10.16 0.26
C ASN A 129 2.69 -9.77 -1.20
N GLY A 130 3.49 -8.90 -1.80
CA GLY A 130 3.25 -8.34 -3.11
C GLY A 130 2.30 -7.14 -3.09
N GLY A 131 2.20 -6.45 -4.20
CA GLY A 131 1.45 -5.19 -4.34
C GLY A 131 0.58 -5.14 -5.60
N ALA A 132 0.18 -3.93 -5.98
CA ALA A 132 -0.79 -3.70 -7.04
C ALA A 132 -0.31 -4.11 -8.44
N ILE A 133 1.00 -4.23 -8.67
CA ILE A 133 1.55 -4.72 -9.94
C ILE A 133 1.17 -6.19 -10.14
N SER A 134 1.17 -6.99 -9.06
CA SER A 134 0.82 -8.41 -9.14
C SER A 134 -0.68 -8.69 -9.01
N ILE A 135 -1.43 -7.87 -8.28
CA ILE A 135 -2.84 -8.15 -7.94
C ILE A 135 -3.85 -7.13 -8.47
N GLY A 136 -3.39 -6.07 -9.12
CA GLY A 136 -4.25 -5.01 -9.65
C GLY A 136 -4.56 -3.88 -8.66
N HIS A 137 -5.12 -2.79 -9.21
CA HIS A 137 -5.43 -1.56 -8.47
C HIS A 137 -6.85 -1.07 -8.76
N PRO A 138 -7.89 -1.70 -8.20
CA PRO A 138 -9.24 -1.14 -8.20
C PRO A 138 -9.26 0.11 -7.31
N TYR A 139 -9.37 1.29 -7.90
CA TYR A 139 -9.10 2.58 -7.22
C TYR A 139 -9.92 2.77 -5.94
N GLY A 140 -11.22 2.53 -5.97
CA GLY A 140 -12.09 2.67 -4.81
C GLY A 140 -11.90 1.60 -3.73
N MET A 141 -11.28 0.48 -4.05
CA MET A 141 -11.09 -0.67 -3.15
C MET A 141 -9.73 -0.65 -2.45
N THR A 142 -8.68 -0.19 -3.12
CA THR A 142 -7.29 -0.40 -2.73
C THR A 142 -6.99 0.08 -1.31
N GLY A 143 -7.43 1.27 -0.91
CA GLY A 143 -7.15 1.80 0.43
C GLY A 143 -7.69 0.92 1.56
N SER A 144 -8.94 0.47 1.45
CA SER A 144 -9.56 -0.43 2.42
C SER A 144 -8.90 -1.82 2.42
N ARG A 145 -8.53 -2.35 1.24
CA ARG A 145 -7.78 -3.62 1.12
C ARG A 145 -6.43 -3.53 1.84
N LEU A 146 -5.64 -2.49 1.56
CA LEU A 146 -4.32 -2.30 2.18
C LEU A 146 -4.43 -2.18 3.71
N ALA A 147 -5.44 -1.45 4.21
CA ALA A 147 -5.69 -1.33 5.64
C ALA A 147 -6.04 -2.68 6.29
N GLY A 148 -6.91 -3.46 5.66
CA GLY A 148 -7.24 -4.80 6.13
C GLY A 148 -6.07 -5.78 6.06
N HIS A 149 -5.26 -5.71 4.98
CA HIS A 149 -4.10 -6.55 4.78
C HIS A 149 -3.01 -6.25 5.83
N ILE A 150 -2.62 -4.98 5.99
CA ILE A 150 -1.54 -4.62 6.91
C ILE A 150 -1.88 -4.98 8.37
N LEU A 151 -3.13 -4.79 8.80
CA LEU A 151 -3.54 -5.19 10.14
C LEU A 151 -3.48 -6.70 10.37
N ARG A 152 -3.87 -7.50 9.37
CA ARG A 152 -3.74 -8.97 9.44
C ARG A 152 -2.29 -9.39 9.51
N GLU A 153 -1.44 -8.80 8.70
CA GLU A 153 -0.03 -9.12 8.60
C GLU A 153 0.76 -8.69 9.86
N LEU A 154 0.47 -7.52 10.41
CA LEU A 154 1.00 -7.08 11.69
C LEU A 154 0.65 -8.07 12.82
N ARG A 155 -0.63 -8.51 12.89
CA ARG A 155 -1.07 -9.49 13.89
C ARG A 155 -0.37 -10.84 13.70
N ARG A 156 -0.27 -11.33 12.47
CA ARG A 156 0.39 -12.60 12.14
C ARG A 156 1.85 -12.58 12.56
N ARG A 157 2.54 -11.44 12.34
CA ARG A 157 3.96 -11.23 12.70
C ARG A 157 4.16 -10.76 14.14
N LYS A 158 3.10 -10.56 14.92
CA LYS A 158 3.14 -10.00 16.28
C LYS A 158 3.83 -8.62 16.31
N LYS A 159 3.51 -7.80 15.34
CA LYS A 159 3.99 -6.45 15.13
C LYS A 159 2.90 -5.44 15.43
N ARG A 160 3.28 -4.16 15.57
CA ARG A 160 2.39 -3.12 16.11
C ARG A 160 1.97 -2.08 15.09
N TYR A 161 2.92 -1.37 14.50
CA TYR A 161 2.63 -0.20 13.67
C TYR A 161 2.77 -0.49 12.18
N GLY A 162 1.78 -0.05 11.40
CA GLY A 162 1.80 -0.12 9.96
C GLY A 162 1.36 1.17 9.29
N ILE A 163 2.01 1.51 8.19
CA ILE A 163 1.65 2.64 7.33
C ILE A 163 1.05 2.11 6.03
N VAL A 164 -0.10 2.66 5.66
CA VAL A 164 -0.67 2.54 4.31
C VAL A 164 -0.49 3.87 3.62
N THR A 165 0.13 3.89 2.46
CA THR A 165 0.36 5.11 1.69
C THR A 165 0.16 4.89 0.19
N MET A 166 -0.21 5.96 -0.51
CA MET A 166 -0.45 5.93 -1.94
C MET A 166 -0.31 7.32 -2.57
N CYS A 167 0.05 7.36 -3.82
CA CYS A 167 -0.13 8.53 -4.66
C CYS A 167 -1.61 8.67 -5.03
N VAL A 168 -2.06 9.91 -5.19
CA VAL A 168 -3.46 10.22 -5.51
C VAL A 168 -3.50 11.23 -6.65
N GLY A 169 -4.33 10.97 -7.64
CA GLY A 169 -4.54 11.85 -8.80
C GLY A 169 -4.90 13.27 -8.40
N GLY A 170 -4.42 14.24 -9.19
CA GLY A 170 -4.55 15.66 -8.88
C GLY A 170 -3.36 16.24 -8.10
N GLY A 171 -2.27 15.47 -7.92
CA GLY A 171 -1.03 15.92 -7.25
C GLY A 171 -1.09 15.78 -5.74
N MET A 172 -1.35 14.58 -5.24
CA MET A 172 -1.44 14.32 -3.80
C MET A 172 -0.76 13.01 -3.42
N GLY A 173 -0.32 12.95 -2.15
CA GLY A 173 0.00 11.71 -1.46
C GLY A 173 -0.89 11.57 -0.22
N ALA A 174 -1.36 10.36 0.04
CA ALA A 174 -2.11 10.03 1.24
C ALA A 174 -1.31 9.02 2.09
N ALA A 175 -1.34 9.18 3.41
CA ALA A 175 -0.73 8.24 4.33
C ALA A 175 -1.57 8.08 5.60
N GLY A 176 -1.80 6.83 5.99
CA GLY A 176 -2.55 6.46 7.19
C GLY A 176 -1.72 5.56 8.11
N LEU A 177 -1.77 5.82 9.41
CA LEU A 177 -1.14 5.02 10.45
C LEU A 177 -2.17 4.12 11.10
N LEU A 178 -1.88 2.84 11.13
CA LEU A 178 -2.67 1.80 11.78
C LEU A 178 -1.83 1.15 12.88
N GLU A 179 -2.48 0.81 13.98
CA GLU A 179 -1.87 0.05 15.07
C GLU A 179 -2.67 -1.23 15.27
N ALA A 180 -2.01 -2.37 15.16
CA ALA A 180 -2.63 -3.67 15.36
C ALA A 180 -2.71 -4.01 16.84
N PHE A 181 -3.81 -4.66 17.25
CA PHE A 181 -3.89 -5.29 18.57
C PHE A 181 -3.26 -6.68 18.53
N PRO A 182 -2.51 -7.07 19.58
CA PRO A 182 -2.03 -8.44 19.72
C PRO A 182 -3.21 -9.45 19.72
N PRO A 183 -3.03 -10.66 19.18
CA PRO A 183 -4.08 -11.67 19.16
C PRO A 183 -4.60 -12.08 20.55
N SER A 184 -3.80 -11.89 21.61
CA SER A 184 -4.13 -12.26 23.00
C SER A 184 -5.01 -11.24 23.74
N GLU A 185 -5.19 -10.04 23.22
CA GLU A 185 -6.06 -9.02 23.85
C GLU A 185 -7.50 -9.06 23.31
N ALA A 186 -7.81 -10.04 22.48
CA ALA A 186 -9.13 -10.17 21.83
C ALA A 186 -10.12 -11.03 22.63
N THR A 187 -9.78 -11.49 23.84
CA THR A 187 -10.64 -12.37 24.63
C THR A 187 -10.51 -12.06 26.12
N THR A 188 -11.19 -11.06 26.55
CA THR A 188 -11.84 -11.02 27.88
C THR A 188 -12.88 -9.92 27.92
#